data_75f1813335aaae9ddea67fcb621ea70e
#
_entry.id   75f1813335aaae9ddea67fcb621ea70e
#
_cell.length_a   1.000
_cell.length_b   1.000
_cell.length_c   1.000
_cell.angle_alpha   90.00
_cell.angle_beta   90.00
_cell.angle_gamma   90.00
#
_symmetry.space_group_name_H-M   'P 1'
#
loop_
_entity.id
_entity.type
_entity.pdbx_description
1 polymer ?
#
loop_
_entity_poly.entity_id
_entity_poly.type
_entity_poly.pdbx_seq_one_letter_code
_entity_poly.pdbx_strand_id
1 'polypeptide(L)'
;MKLLFVSLGCDKNLVDTEFMLGMLRDDGIEITNDETEADIIIVNTCCFINDAKEESVNTILEMAEYKKTGPLKALIVTGCLAQRYKEEIKTEIPEVDAILGTNSYEDIVNAVHEALGGTFYENFKTLEGLPSIHTKRSVTTGGHFAYLKIAEGCNKRCTYCIIPYIRGNYRSVPMEDLIEQAKELVANGAKELILVAQETTLYGIDLYGEKSLHKLLDELNKINGLFWIRIMYCYPEEIYEDLIDSMIRNEKVCHYLDIPIQHSNDTMLKRMGRKTSHDDLVRIITHLRERIPDITLRTTLICGFPGETQEIHEELMQFINDMEFDRLGAFTYSPEEGTPAASFEDQVDEELKKDWQADVMELQEEVIFDKNEEMKGRELYVFIEGQVEDDNAYVGRTYRDAPDVDGYIFINTDETLMTGDIVKVKVTGAYEYDLIGEICQ
;
A
#
# COMPACT_ATOMS: atom_id res chain seq x y z
N MET A 1 28.90 -12.66 -4.72
CA MET A 1 28.47 -11.38 -5.31
C MET A 1 27.45 -10.77 -4.38
N LYS A 2 27.54 -9.47 -4.17
CA LYS A 2 26.64 -8.71 -3.29
C LYS A 2 25.63 -7.93 -4.12
N LEU A 3 24.38 -7.96 -3.69
CA LEU A 3 23.26 -7.30 -4.33
C LEU A 3 22.62 -6.31 -3.37
N LEU A 4 22.48 -5.07 -3.81
CA LEU A 4 21.59 -4.08 -3.20
C LEU A 4 20.27 -4.08 -3.94
N PHE A 5 19.16 -4.12 -3.20
CA PHE A 5 17.83 -4.00 -3.75
C PHE A 5 17.15 -2.73 -3.22
N VAL A 6 16.82 -1.80 -4.10
CA VAL A 6 16.08 -0.57 -3.78
C VAL A 6 14.63 -0.77 -4.19
N SER A 7 13.70 -0.77 -3.23
CA SER A 7 12.27 -0.94 -3.47
C SER A 7 11.55 0.38 -3.26
N LEU A 8 11.03 0.96 -4.32
CA LEU A 8 10.28 2.21 -4.29
C LEU A 8 8.77 1.97 -4.49
N GLY A 9 7.98 2.92 -4.00
CA GLY A 9 6.54 2.95 -4.20
C GLY A 9 5.74 2.16 -3.16
N CYS A 10 4.75 1.42 -3.60
CA CYS A 10 3.71 0.86 -2.74
C CYS A 10 4.01 -0.57 -2.25
N ASP A 11 3.19 -1.02 -1.28
CA ASP A 11 3.16 -2.38 -0.74
C ASP A 11 3.06 -3.50 -1.80
N LYS A 12 2.36 -3.26 -2.92
CA LYS A 12 2.29 -4.22 -4.03
C LYS A 12 3.63 -4.36 -4.74
N ASN A 13 4.39 -3.27 -4.90
CA ASN A 13 5.76 -3.29 -5.38
C ASN A 13 6.69 -4.01 -4.40
N LEU A 14 6.49 -3.78 -3.10
CA LEU A 14 7.26 -4.46 -2.05
C LEU A 14 7.08 -5.98 -2.11
N VAL A 15 5.84 -6.45 -2.30
CA VAL A 15 5.58 -7.89 -2.50
C VAL A 15 6.34 -8.44 -3.72
N ASP A 16 6.35 -7.71 -4.84
CA ASP A 16 7.12 -8.10 -6.02
C ASP A 16 8.64 -8.15 -5.73
N THR A 17 9.15 -7.17 -4.98
CA THR A 17 10.55 -7.12 -4.50
C THR A 17 10.90 -8.36 -3.66
N GLU A 18 10.04 -8.74 -2.71
CA GLU A 18 10.30 -9.85 -1.80
C GLU A 18 10.31 -11.21 -2.53
N PHE A 19 9.52 -11.37 -3.60
CA PHE A 19 9.61 -12.53 -4.49
C PHE A 19 10.94 -12.55 -5.26
N MET A 20 11.35 -11.41 -5.83
CA MET A 20 12.63 -11.30 -6.53
C MET A 20 13.82 -11.58 -5.60
N LEU A 21 13.80 -11.05 -4.38
CA LEU A 21 14.81 -11.33 -3.35
C LEU A 21 14.88 -12.81 -2.99
N GLY A 22 13.73 -13.49 -2.88
CA GLY A 22 13.69 -14.93 -2.62
C GLY A 22 14.38 -15.73 -3.72
N MET A 23 14.05 -15.45 -5.00
CA MET A 23 14.66 -16.12 -6.16
C MET A 23 16.18 -15.85 -6.24
N LEU A 24 16.62 -14.63 -5.98
CA LEU A 24 18.04 -14.26 -6.03
C LEU A 24 18.85 -14.90 -4.89
N ARG A 25 18.27 -15.04 -3.70
CA ARG A 25 18.89 -15.80 -2.59
C ARG A 25 19.00 -17.29 -2.91
N ASP A 26 17.98 -17.89 -3.53
CA ASP A 26 18.04 -19.30 -3.95
C ASP A 26 19.09 -19.51 -5.06
N ASP A 27 19.40 -18.50 -5.89
CA ASP A 27 20.50 -18.47 -6.86
C ASP A 27 21.89 -18.23 -6.22
N GLY A 28 21.95 -18.03 -4.88
CA GLY A 28 23.20 -17.88 -4.13
C GLY A 28 23.78 -16.47 -4.12
N ILE A 29 22.97 -15.45 -4.39
CA ILE A 29 23.37 -14.04 -4.34
C ILE A 29 23.21 -13.53 -2.91
N GLU A 30 24.25 -12.91 -2.36
CA GLU A 30 24.28 -12.29 -1.03
C GLU A 30 23.63 -10.91 -1.09
N ILE A 31 22.73 -10.59 -0.16
CA ILE A 31 22.08 -9.28 -0.05
C ILE A 31 22.95 -8.36 0.84
N THR A 32 23.14 -7.12 0.42
CA THR A 32 23.78 -6.06 1.19
C THR A 32 22.88 -4.84 1.32
N ASN A 33 23.09 -4.04 2.35
CA ASN A 33 22.47 -2.72 2.51
C ASN A 33 23.47 -1.58 2.22
N ASP A 34 24.68 -1.91 1.76
CA ASP A 34 25.74 -0.95 1.46
C ASP A 34 25.97 -0.88 -0.05
N GLU A 35 25.58 0.23 -0.64
CA GLU A 35 25.69 0.52 -2.07
C GLU A 35 27.13 0.53 -2.54
N THR A 36 28.08 0.88 -1.65
CA THR A 36 29.51 0.99 -1.99
C THR A 36 30.20 -0.36 -2.21
N GLU A 37 29.58 -1.45 -1.76
CA GLU A 37 30.11 -2.82 -1.93
C GLU A 37 29.23 -3.70 -2.82
N ALA A 38 28.16 -3.14 -3.41
CA ALA A 38 27.25 -3.87 -4.26
C ALA A 38 27.83 -4.15 -5.65
N ASP A 39 27.92 -5.42 -6.03
CA ASP A 39 28.23 -5.85 -7.40
C ASP A 39 27.04 -5.68 -8.35
N ILE A 40 25.82 -5.78 -7.81
CA ILE A 40 24.55 -5.71 -8.53
C ILE A 40 23.64 -4.75 -7.77
N ILE A 41 22.98 -3.84 -8.49
CA ILE A 41 21.91 -3.01 -7.93
C ILE A 41 20.64 -3.23 -8.74
N ILE A 42 19.53 -3.49 -8.05
CA ILE A 42 18.20 -3.61 -8.64
C ILE A 42 17.32 -2.50 -8.05
N VAL A 43 16.69 -1.70 -8.93
CA VAL A 43 15.75 -0.65 -8.53
C VAL A 43 14.35 -1.05 -8.99
N ASN A 44 13.48 -1.39 -8.04
CA ASN A 44 12.06 -1.61 -8.32
C ASN A 44 11.31 -0.28 -8.19
N THR A 45 10.82 0.23 -9.30
CA THR A 45 10.41 1.61 -9.50
C THR A 45 8.91 1.83 -9.40
N CYS A 46 8.53 3.06 -9.06
CA CYS A 46 7.15 3.55 -9.06
C CYS A 46 6.95 4.65 -10.13
N CYS A 47 5.72 4.82 -10.63
CA CYS A 47 5.37 5.93 -11.52
C CYS A 47 3.88 6.31 -11.38
N PHE A 48 3.32 6.16 -10.18
CA PHE A 48 1.90 6.42 -9.95
C PHE A 48 1.56 7.92 -9.95
N ILE A 49 2.44 8.75 -9.41
CA ILE A 49 2.36 10.21 -9.40
C ILE A 49 3.70 10.80 -9.82
N ASN A 50 3.74 12.11 -10.13
CA ASN A 50 4.97 12.78 -10.58
C ASN A 50 6.12 12.66 -9.59
N ASP A 51 5.87 12.87 -8.29
CA ASP A 51 6.90 12.77 -7.25
C ASP A 51 7.54 11.37 -7.21
N ALA A 52 6.73 10.32 -7.32
CA ALA A 52 7.23 8.95 -7.37
C ALA A 52 8.02 8.63 -8.66
N LYS A 53 7.69 9.29 -9.78
CA LYS A 53 8.50 9.21 -11.01
C LYS A 53 9.85 9.88 -10.83
N GLU A 54 9.85 11.09 -10.28
CA GLU A 54 11.07 11.86 -10.03
C GLU A 54 11.97 11.10 -9.05
N GLU A 55 11.44 10.59 -7.94
CA GLU A 55 12.16 9.74 -7.00
C GLU A 55 12.79 8.54 -7.70
N SER A 56 12.00 7.82 -8.52
CA SER A 56 12.48 6.63 -9.25
C SER A 56 13.61 6.96 -10.22
N VAL A 57 13.49 8.05 -11.00
CA VAL A 57 14.53 8.48 -11.95
C VAL A 57 15.79 8.91 -11.21
N ASN A 58 15.66 9.73 -10.17
CA ASN A 58 16.79 10.20 -9.37
C ASN A 58 17.53 9.02 -8.72
N THR A 59 16.81 8.06 -8.16
CA THR A 59 17.40 6.85 -7.58
C THR A 59 18.17 6.03 -8.63
N ILE A 60 17.61 5.84 -9.84
CA ILE A 60 18.32 5.12 -10.91
C ILE A 60 19.62 5.85 -11.28
N LEU A 61 19.59 7.18 -11.42
CA LEU A 61 20.76 7.99 -11.76
C LEU A 61 21.83 7.97 -10.65
N GLU A 62 21.40 8.05 -9.39
CA GLU A 62 22.29 7.93 -8.24
C GLU A 62 22.97 6.56 -8.20
N MET A 63 22.23 5.49 -8.35
CA MET A 63 22.76 4.14 -8.38
C MET A 63 23.70 3.90 -9.58
N ALA A 64 23.42 4.54 -10.73
CA ALA A 64 24.29 4.46 -11.90
C ALA A 64 25.71 5.02 -11.68
N GLU A 65 25.87 6.01 -10.79
CA GLU A 65 27.18 6.58 -10.47
C GLU A 65 28.13 5.55 -9.84
N TYR A 66 27.62 4.50 -9.17
CA TYR A 66 28.44 3.43 -8.62
C TYR A 66 29.13 2.56 -9.67
N LYS A 67 28.70 2.62 -10.95
CA LYS A 67 29.48 2.02 -12.06
C LYS A 67 30.81 2.72 -12.31
N LYS A 68 30.92 4.01 -11.94
CA LYS A 68 32.14 4.81 -12.10
C LYS A 68 32.98 4.84 -10.84
N THR A 69 32.32 4.83 -9.68
CA THR A 69 32.96 5.08 -8.37
C THR A 69 33.08 3.85 -7.49
N GLY A 70 32.34 2.78 -7.78
CA GLY A 70 32.21 1.58 -6.98
C GLY A 70 32.45 0.27 -7.74
N PRO A 71 32.14 -0.88 -7.14
CA PRO A 71 32.29 -2.21 -7.74
C PRO A 71 31.11 -2.63 -8.64
N LEU A 72 30.12 -1.77 -8.83
CA LEU A 72 28.88 -2.09 -9.53
C LEU A 72 29.12 -2.59 -10.95
N LYS A 73 28.66 -3.80 -11.25
CA LYS A 73 28.77 -4.49 -12.54
C LYS A 73 27.46 -4.50 -13.33
N ALA A 74 26.33 -4.59 -12.62
CA ALA A 74 25.01 -4.66 -13.23
C ALA A 74 24.02 -3.75 -12.51
N LEU A 75 23.35 -2.86 -13.25
CA LEU A 75 22.22 -2.03 -12.81
C LEU A 75 20.97 -2.50 -13.53
N ILE A 76 19.98 -2.93 -12.77
CA ILE A 76 18.72 -3.49 -13.29
C ILE A 76 17.55 -2.63 -12.81
N VAL A 77 16.65 -2.28 -13.73
CA VAL A 77 15.45 -1.49 -13.43
C VAL A 77 14.21 -2.34 -13.68
N THR A 78 13.29 -2.37 -12.71
CA THR A 78 12.02 -3.09 -12.80
C THR A 78 10.87 -2.26 -12.25
N GLY A 79 9.65 -2.76 -12.31
CA GLY A 79 8.47 -2.13 -11.73
C GLY A 79 7.70 -1.21 -12.67
N CYS A 80 6.94 -0.28 -12.08
CA CYS A 80 5.95 0.51 -12.80
C CYS A 80 6.58 1.51 -13.79
N LEU A 81 7.67 2.20 -13.41
CA LEU A 81 8.36 3.12 -14.31
C LEU A 81 8.99 2.35 -15.47
N ALA A 82 9.65 1.21 -15.19
CA ALA A 82 10.21 0.33 -16.21
C ALA A 82 9.15 -0.13 -17.22
N GLN A 83 7.96 -0.52 -16.74
CA GLN A 83 6.84 -0.93 -17.60
C GLN A 83 6.36 0.19 -18.52
N ARG A 84 6.36 1.43 -18.03
CA ARG A 84 5.77 2.58 -18.74
C ARG A 84 6.76 3.27 -19.67
N TYR A 85 8.01 3.43 -19.26
CA TYR A 85 9.03 4.27 -19.91
C TYR A 85 10.28 3.46 -20.31
N LYS A 86 10.08 2.22 -20.77
CA LYS A 86 11.20 1.31 -21.09
C LYS A 86 12.13 1.85 -22.16
N GLU A 87 11.60 2.51 -23.21
CA GLU A 87 12.40 3.04 -24.31
C GLU A 87 13.19 4.27 -23.88
N GLU A 88 12.58 5.13 -23.04
CA GLU A 88 13.24 6.30 -22.48
C GLU A 88 14.37 5.88 -21.53
N ILE A 89 14.13 4.92 -20.63
CA ILE A 89 15.18 4.40 -19.73
C ILE A 89 16.33 3.84 -20.56
N LYS A 90 16.04 3.05 -21.58
CA LYS A 90 17.06 2.43 -22.44
C LYS A 90 17.91 3.44 -23.21
N THR A 91 17.30 4.54 -23.65
CA THR A 91 17.98 5.56 -24.48
C THR A 91 18.66 6.64 -23.67
N GLU A 92 18.06 7.07 -22.55
CA GLU A 92 18.53 8.20 -21.76
C GLU A 92 19.45 7.78 -20.60
N ILE A 93 19.39 6.51 -20.16
CA ILE A 93 20.21 5.99 -19.07
C ILE A 93 20.99 4.74 -19.53
N PRO A 94 22.03 4.92 -20.34
CA PRO A 94 22.78 3.80 -20.95
C PRO A 94 23.55 2.95 -19.91
N GLU A 95 23.64 3.38 -18.66
CA GLU A 95 24.19 2.64 -17.55
C GLU A 95 23.30 1.46 -17.10
N VAL A 96 22.01 1.44 -17.47
CA VAL A 96 21.08 0.35 -17.15
C VAL A 96 21.40 -0.85 -18.03
N ASP A 97 21.66 -2.00 -17.43
CA ASP A 97 22.02 -3.26 -18.13
C ASP A 97 20.83 -4.16 -18.39
N ALA A 98 19.75 -4.05 -17.57
CA ALA A 98 18.54 -4.83 -17.80
C ALA A 98 17.28 -4.07 -17.36
N ILE A 99 16.16 -4.33 -18.06
CA ILE A 99 14.86 -3.72 -17.77
C ILE A 99 13.78 -4.82 -17.76
N LEU A 100 13.01 -4.90 -16.67
CA LEU A 100 11.92 -5.85 -16.52
C LEU A 100 10.58 -5.13 -16.31
N GLY A 101 9.53 -5.59 -17.01
CA GLY A 101 8.17 -5.12 -16.79
C GLY A 101 7.55 -5.65 -15.49
N THR A 102 6.42 -5.06 -15.08
CA THR A 102 5.69 -5.38 -13.84
C THR A 102 5.25 -6.84 -13.74
N ASN A 103 5.01 -7.50 -14.87
CA ASN A 103 4.59 -8.90 -14.95
C ASN A 103 5.76 -9.86 -15.29
N SER A 104 7.01 -9.36 -15.24
CA SER A 104 8.20 -10.10 -15.67
C SER A 104 9.21 -10.33 -14.56
N TYR A 105 8.89 -10.01 -13.31
CA TYR A 105 9.82 -10.11 -12.19
C TYR A 105 10.31 -11.55 -11.91
N GLU A 106 9.58 -12.59 -12.35
CA GLU A 106 10.04 -13.98 -12.29
C GLU A 106 11.35 -14.22 -13.04
N ASP A 107 11.66 -13.35 -14.01
CA ASP A 107 12.83 -13.49 -14.87
C ASP A 107 14.07 -12.77 -14.31
N ILE A 108 14.00 -12.33 -13.07
CA ILE A 108 15.04 -11.51 -12.42
C ILE A 108 16.41 -12.21 -12.39
N VAL A 109 16.44 -13.52 -12.17
CA VAL A 109 17.69 -14.29 -12.14
C VAL A 109 18.36 -14.28 -13.50
N ASN A 110 17.59 -14.50 -14.59
CA ASN A 110 18.12 -14.44 -15.96
C ASN A 110 18.61 -13.01 -16.28
N ALA A 111 17.85 -11.99 -15.88
CA ALA A 111 18.25 -10.59 -16.08
C ALA A 111 19.59 -10.28 -15.42
N VAL A 112 19.82 -10.76 -14.20
CA VAL A 112 21.09 -10.63 -13.49
C VAL A 112 22.23 -11.34 -14.24
N HIS A 113 22.03 -12.58 -14.66
CA HIS A 113 23.07 -13.34 -15.37
C HIS A 113 23.46 -12.72 -16.71
N GLU A 114 22.49 -12.28 -17.52
CA GLU A 114 22.74 -11.62 -18.81
C GLU A 114 23.44 -10.27 -18.62
N ALA A 115 22.98 -9.45 -17.66
CA ALA A 115 23.61 -8.17 -17.33
C ALA A 115 25.07 -8.33 -16.90
N LEU A 116 25.36 -9.30 -16.04
CA LEU A 116 26.73 -9.63 -15.62
C LEU A 116 27.59 -10.17 -16.78
N GLY A 117 26.96 -10.81 -17.76
CA GLY A 117 27.59 -11.24 -19.01
C GLY A 117 27.89 -10.10 -19.98
N GLY A 118 27.46 -8.87 -19.68
CA GLY A 118 27.63 -7.69 -20.54
C GLY A 118 26.64 -7.63 -21.70
N THR A 119 25.52 -8.37 -21.61
CA THR A 119 24.43 -8.35 -22.59
C THR A 119 23.27 -7.55 -22.04
N PHE A 120 22.84 -6.52 -22.75
CA PHE A 120 21.60 -5.80 -22.38
C PHE A 120 20.41 -6.76 -22.45
N TYR A 121 19.63 -6.81 -21.36
CA TYR A 121 18.49 -7.71 -21.23
C TYR A 121 17.18 -6.96 -21.02
N GLU A 122 16.13 -7.34 -21.73
CA GLU A 122 14.78 -6.82 -21.48
C GLU A 122 13.73 -7.93 -21.57
N ASN A 123 12.76 -7.89 -20.64
CA ASN A 123 11.61 -8.78 -20.68
C ASN A 123 10.32 -8.06 -20.24
N PHE A 124 9.30 -8.10 -21.12
CA PHE A 124 7.98 -7.52 -20.88
C PHE A 124 6.91 -8.54 -21.27
N LYS A 125 6.53 -9.36 -20.32
CA LYS A 125 5.41 -10.31 -20.48
C LYS A 125 4.09 -9.55 -20.64
N THR A 126 3.10 -10.18 -21.26
CA THR A 126 1.74 -9.64 -21.35
C THR A 126 1.15 -9.42 -19.96
N LEU A 127 0.31 -8.40 -19.82
CA LEU A 127 -0.38 -8.09 -18.57
C LEU A 127 -1.66 -8.92 -18.37
N GLU A 128 -1.82 -10.04 -19.08
CA GLU A 128 -3.00 -10.92 -19.01
C GLU A 128 -2.85 -12.03 -17.97
N GLY A 129 -1.63 -12.50 -17.75
CA GLY A 129 -1.31 -13.53 -16.76
C GLY A 129 -0.93 -12.96 -15.40
N LEU A 130 -0.84 -13.84 -14.39
CA LEU A 130 -0.22 -13.54 -13.11
C LEU A 130 1.19 -14.13 -13.09
N PRO A 131 2.18 -13.47 -12.49
CA PRO A 131 3.44 -14.10 -12.16
C PRO A 131 3.24 -15.25 -11.17
N SER A 132 4.14 -16.23 -11.19
CA SER A 132 4.11 -17.35 -10.25
C SER A 132 4.37 -16.86 -8.82
N ILE A 133 3.57 -17.35 -7.88
CA ILE A 133 3.73 -17.11 -6.45
C ILE A 133 4.28 -18.35 -5.71
N HIS A 134 4.65 -19.41 -6.44
CA HIS A 134 5.16 -20.66 -5.85
C HIS A 134 6.67 -20.62 -5.56
N THR A 135 7.29 -19.46 -5.64
CA THR A 135 8.69 -19.23 -5.26
C THR A 135 8.78 -18.77 -3.81
N LYS A 136 9.86 -19.12 -3.12
CA LYS A 136 10.12 -18.59 -1.78
C LYS A 136 10.14 -17.08 -1.79
N ARG A 137 9.52 -16.48 -0.80
CA ARG A 137 9.48 -15.05 -0.60
C ARG A 137 10.39 -14.64 0.56
N SER A 138 11.25 -13.65 0.34
CA SER A 138 12.09 -13.06 1.39
C SER A 138 11.40 -11.82 1.95
N VAL A 139 10.65 -11.99 3.05
CA VAL A 139 9.93 -10.89 3.72
C VAL A 139 10.91 -9.87 4.27
N THR A 140 10.62 -8.58 4.04
CA THR A 140 11.47 -7.44 4.45
C THR A 140 10.80 -6.52 5.46
N THR A 141 9.54 -6.77 5.80
CA THR A 141 8.75 -6.03 6.79
C THR A 141 9.03 -6.58 8.19
N GLY A 142 9.90 -6.02 8.99
CA GLY A 142 10.10 -6.32 10.42
C GLY A 142 9.86 -7.77 10.94
N GLY A 143 9.28 -8.65 10.15
CA GLY A 143 9.02 -10.07 10.39
C GLY A 143 7.71 -10.40 11.11
N HIS A 144 7.05 -9.45 11.76
CA HIS A 144 5.81 -9.67 12.50
C HIS A 144 4.53 -9.39 11.70
N PHE A 145 4.64 -8.67 10.58
CA PHE A 145 3.57 -8.52 9.61
C PHE A 145 4.05 -8.79 8.18
N ALA A 146 3.14 -9.10 7.28
CA ALA A 146 3.43 -9.26 5.87
C ALA A 146 2.24 -8.84 5.00
N TYR A 147 2.53 -8.26 3.84
CA TYR A 147 1.51 -8.00 2.83
C TYR A 147 1.18 -9.28 2.06
N LEU A 148 -0.10 -9.54 1.85
CA LEU A 148 -0.59 -10.63 1.01
C LEU A 148 -1.29 -10.02 -0.21
N LYS A 149 -0.63 -10.06 -1.37
CA LYS A 149 -1.18 -9.52 -2.61
C LYS A 149 -2.18 -10.52 -3.21
N ILE A 150 -3.49 -10.21 -3.08
CA ILE A 150 -4.58 -11.13 -3.43
C ILE A 150 -5.06 -11.00 -4.88
N ALA A 151 -4.72 -9.90 -5.55
CA ALA A 151 -5.04 -9.66 -6.95
C ALA A 151 -4.07 -8.65 -7.57
N GLU A 152 -4.06 -8.58 -8.91
CA GLU A 152 -3.25 -7.67 -9.69
C GLU A 152 -4.11 -6.98 -10.77
N GLY A 153 -3.81 -5.69 -11.05
CA GLY A 153 -4.52 -4.91 -12.05
C GLY A 153 -5.87 -4.36 -11.58
N CYS A 154 -6.51 -3.53 -12.42
CA CYS A 154 -7.78 -2.88 -12.07
C CYS A 154 -8.61 -2.58 -13.33
N ASN A 155 -9.94 -2.84 -13.24
CA ASN A 155 -10.89 -2.57 -14.33
C ASN A 155 -11.69 -1.27 -14.13
N LYS A 156 -11.48 -0.52 -13.05
CA LYS A 156 -12.28 0.68 -12.72
C LYS A 156 -12.08 1.84 -13.71
N ARG A 157 -10.88 1.99 -14.26
CA ARG A 157 -10.53 3.01 -15.26
C ARG A 157 -10.90 4.43 -14.82
N CYS A 158 -10.62 4.78 -13.56
CA CYS A 158 -10.74 6.14 -13.07
C CYS A 158 -9.93 7.09 -13.96
N THR A 159 -10.46 8.28 -14.22
CA THR A 159 -9.91 9.18 -15.25
C THR A 159 -8.51 9.73 -14.92
N TYR A 160 -8.12 9.71 -13.66
CA TYR A 160 -6.80 10.12 -13.17
C TYR A 160 -5.78 8.99 -13.09
N CYS A 161 -6.18 7.72 -13.31
CA CYS A 161 -5.40 6.56 -12.90
C CYS A 161 -4.74 5.85 -14.09
N ILE A 162 -3.42 5.67 -13.97
CA ILE A 162 -2.60 4.98 -14.98
C ILE A 162 -2.51 3.46 -14.76
N ILE A 163 -2.95 2.95 -13.62
CA ILE A 163 -2.79 1.54 -13.22
C ILE A 163 -3.25 0.52 -14.27
N PRO A 164 -4.43 0.67 -14.93
CA PRO A 164 -4.86 -0.30 -15.95
C PRO A 164 -3.88 -0.48 -17.11
N TYR A 165 -3.08 0.54 -17.40
CA TYR A 165 -2.08 0.51 -18.48
C TYR A 165 -0.73 -0.09 -18.04
N ILE A 166 -0.43 -0.04 -16.73
CA ILE A 166 0.84 -0.52 -16.16
C ILE A 166 0.72 -1.92 -15.59
N ARG A 167 -0.41 -2.21 -14.93
CA ARG A 167 -0.68 -3.48 -14.22
C ARG A 167 -1.72 -4.36 -14.91
N GLY A 168 -2.37 -3.84 -15.97
CA GLY A 168 -3.37 -4.56 -16.76
C GLY A 168 -4.74 -4.66 -16.11
N ASN A 169 -5.57 -5.55 -16.66
CA ASN A 169 -6.89 -5.83 -16.16
C ASN A 169 -6.83 -6.60 -14.83
N TYR A 170 -7.92 -6.55 -14.08
CA TYR A 170 -8.06 -7.21 -12.80
C TYR A 170 -7.92 -8.75 -12.92
N ARG A 171 -7.09 -9.33 -12.07
CA ARG A 171 -6.81 -10.76 -12.01
C ARG A 171 -6.59 -11.18 -10.56
N SER A 172 -7.46 -12.04 -10.04
CA SER A 172 -7.35 -12.62 -8.69
C SER A 172 -6.31 -13.74 -8.65
N VAL A 173 -5.60 -13.84 -7.54
CA VAL A 173 -4.76 -15.01 -7.23
C VAL A 173 -5.68 -16.14 -6.73
N PRO A 174 -5.51 -17.41 -7.14
CA PRO A 174 -6.31 -18.51 -6.64
C PRO A 174 -6.28 -18.61 -5.11
N MET A 175 -7.42 -18.94 -4.51
CA MET A 175 -7.57 -18.94 -3.04
C MET A 175 -6.64 -19.96 -2.38
N GLU A 176 -6.47 -21.10 -2.98
CA GLU A 176 -5.61 -22.18 -2.48
C GLU A 176 -4.16 -21.73 -2.38
N ASP A 177 -3.68 -21.00 -3.39
CA ASP A 177 -2.33 -20.46 -3.46
C ASP A 177 -2.11 -19.38 -2.39
N LEU A 178 -3.12 -18.51 -2.18
CA LEU A 178 -3.07 -17.50 -1.12
C LEU A 178 -3.04 -18.11 0.29
N ILE A 179 -3.81 -19.20 0.51
CA ILE A 179 -3.83 -19.89 1.80
C ILE A 179 -2.47 -20.56 2.05
N GLU A 180 -1.85 -21.18 1.03
CA GLU A 180 -0.53 -21.78 1.14
C GLU A 180 0.53 -20.70 1.47
N GLN A 181 0.55 -19.60 0.73
CA GLN A 181 1.43 -18.47 0.98
C GLN A 181 1.23 -17.87 2.39
N ALA A 182 -0.02 -17.67 2.81
CA ALA A 182 -0.35 -17.16 4.13
C ALA A 182 0.18 -18.08 5.25
N LYS A 183 0.05 -19.39 5.11
CA LYS A 183 0.60 -20.37 6.06
C LYS A 183 2.12 -20.30 6.13
N GLU A 184 2.79 -20.15 4.99
CA GLU A 184 4.24 -19.99 4.94
C GLU A 184 4.68 -18.68 5.62
N LEU A 185 4.03 -17.57 5.34
CA LEU A 185 4.31 -16.28 5.98
C LEU A 185 4.15 -16.37 7.51
N VAL A 186 3.07 -16.98 8.00
CA VAL A 186 2.83 -17.17 9.44
C VAL A 186 3.84 -18.13 10.07
N ALA A 187 4.22 -19.20 9.38
CA ALA A 187 5.26 -20.12 9.85
C ALA A 187 6.64 -19.44 9.95
N ASN A 188 6.88 -18.40 9.16
CA ASN A 188 8.09 -17.58 9.18
C ASN A 188 8.01 -16.39 10.16
N GLY A 189 6.94 -16.26 10.94
CA GLY A 189 6.83 -15.30 12.05
C GLY A 189 5.79 -14.20 11.88
N ALA A 190 5.15 -14.06 10.71
CA ALA A 190 4.12 -13.05 10.53
C ALA A 190 2.91 -13.35 11.42
N LYS A 191 2.50 -12.36 12.20
CA LYS A 191 1.32 -12.39 13.06
C LYS A 191 0.17 -11.53 12.51
N GLU A 192 0.46 -10.62 11.60
CA GLU A 192 -0.52 -9.85 10.84
C GLU A 192 -0.35 -10.09 9.34
N LEU A 193 -1.46 -10.33 8.64
CA LEU A 193 -1.52 -10.33 7.18
C LEU A 193 -2.34 -9.15 6.70
N ILE A 194 -1.75 -8.35 5.82
CA ILE A 194 -2.38 -7.17 5.23
C ILE A 194 -2.73 -7.52 3.78
N LEU A 195 -4.03 -7.63 3.51
CA LEU A 195 -4.53 -7.98 2.19
C LEU A 195 -4.49 -6.75 1.29
N VAL A 196 -3.76 -6.86 0.18
CA VAL A 196 -3.53 -5.77 -0.75
C VAL A 196 -3.81 -6.17 -2.19
N ALA A 197 -4.36 -5.24 -2.94
CA ALA A 197 -4.51 -5.25 -4.39
C ALA A 197 -4.73 -3.81 -4.86
N GLN A 198 -4.94 -3.58 -6.15
CA GLN A 198 -5.44 -2.29 -6.63
C GLN A 198 -6.95 -2.12 -6.34
N GLU A 199 -7.63 -3.23 -6.09
CA GLU A 199 -9.03 -3.35 -5.68
C GLU A 199 -9.21 -4.69 -4.96
N THR A 200 -9.45 -4.68 -3.66
CA THR A 200 -9.55 -5.92 -2.86
C THR A 200 -10.97 -6.48 -2.79
N THR A 201 -11.97 -5.60 -2.79
CA THR A 201 -13.38 -5.98 -2.62
C THR A 201 -13.96 -6.83 -3.77
N LEU A 202 -13.33 -6.78 -4.95
CA LEU A 202 -13.72 -7.60 -6.11
C LEU A 202 -13.07 -8.99 -6.14
N TYR A 203 -12.26 -9.34 -5.13
CA TYR A 203 -11.54 -10.62 -5.12
C TYR A 203 -12.43 -11.79 -5.49
N GLY A 204 -11.96 -12.59 -6.43
CA GLY A 204 -12.58 -13.83 -6.89
C GLY A 204 -13.62 -13.66 -8.01
N ILE A 205 -14.02 -12.44 -8.36
CA ILE A 205 -15.07 -12.21 -9.37
C ILE A 205 -14.70 -12.81 -10.74
N ASP A 206 -13.44 -12.73 -11.13
CA ASP A 206 -12.91 -13.26 -12.38
C ASP A 206 -12.66 -14.76 -12.36
N LEU A 207 -12.33 -15.36 -11.20
CA LEU A 207 -12.06 -16.77 -11.04
C LEU A 207 -13.31 -17.61 -10.73
N TYR A 208 -14.18 -17.07 -9.86
CA TYR A 208 -15.31 -17.83 -9.28
C TYR A 208 -16.66 -17.33 -9.75
N GLY A 209 -16.70 -16.20 -10.51
CA GLY A 209 -17.94 -15.58 -10.97
C GLY A 209 -18.71 -14.80 -9.88
N GLU A 210 -18.13 -14.69 -8.68
CA GLU A 210 -18.71 -13.97 -7.53
C GLU A 210 -17.61 -13.33 -6.67
N LYS A 211 -17.96 -12.27 -5.92
CA LYS A 211 -17.08 -11.68 -4.92
C LYS A 211 -16.80 -12.71 -3.83
N SER A 212 -15.56 -13.03 -3.57
CA SER A 212 -15.14 -14.13 -2.69
C SER A 212 -14.19 -13.71 -1.58
N LEU A 213 -14.00 -12.41 -1.33
CA LEU A 213 -13.13 -11.92 -0.25
C LEU A 213 -13.58 -12.46 1.11
N HIS A 214 -14.87 -12.48 1.40
CA HIS A 214 -15.41 -13.05 2.64
C HIS A 214 -15.02 -14.52 2.84
N LYS A 215 -14.97 -15.32 1.77
CA LYS A 215 -14.55 -16.73 1.84
C LYS A 215 -13.05 -16.85 2.12
N LEU A 216 -12.24 -15.97 1.50
CA LEU A 216 -10.81 -15.91 1.78
C LEU A 216 -10.55 -15.55 3.25
N LEU A 217 -11.27 -14.57 3.79
CA LEU A 217 -11.16 -14.19 5.22
C LEU A 217 -11.51 -15.37 6.14
N ASP A 218 -12.58 -16.11 5.82
CA ASP A 218 -13.00 -17.28 6.59
C ASP A 218 -11.92 -18.38 6.62
N GLU A 219 -11.19 -18.57 5.53
CA GLU A 219 -10.09 -19.54 5.47
C GLU A 219 -8.82 -19.03 6.17
N LEU A 220 -8.45 -17.77 5.97
CA LEU A 220 -7.30 -17.16 6.63
C LEU A 220 -7.47 -17.12 8.15
N ASN A 221 -8.69 -16.87 8.64
CA ASN A 221 -9.00 -16.85 10.07
C ASN A 221 -8.72 -18.17 10.78
N LYS A 222 -8.67 -19.30 10.04
CA LYS A 222 -8.35 -20.63 10.59
C LYS A 222 -6.85 -20.87 10.82
N ILE A 223 -5.98 -20.00 10.31
CA ILE A 223 -4.53 -20.20 10.37
C ILE A 223 -4.06 -19.95 11.81
N ASN A 224 -3.48 -20.99 12.43
CA ASN A 224 -2.91 -20.88 13.77
C ASN A 224 -1.65 -19.99 13.75
N GLY A 225 -1.47 -19.14 14.76
CA GLY A 225 -0.35 -18.21 14.86
C GLY A 225 -0.62 -16.84 14.23
N LEU A 226 -1.61 -16.73 13.35
CA LEU A 226 -2.08 -15.45 12.84
C LEU A 226 -2.93 -14.75 13.90
N PHE A 227 -2.68 -13.45 14.10
CA PHE A 227 -3.38 -12.63 15.09
C PHE A 227 -4.30 -11.61 14.41
N TRP A 228 -3.83 -10.90 13.36
CA TRP A 228 -4.62 -9.92 12.61
C TRP A 228 -4.66 -10.20 11.12
N ILE A 229 -5.80 -9.88 10.51
CA ILE A 229 -6.03 -9.80 9.06
C ILE A 229 -6.58 -8.41 8.79
N ARG A 230 -5.86 -7.61 8.01
CA ARG A 230 -6.25 -6.25 7.64
C ARG A 230 -6.60 -6.18 6.16
N ILE A 231 -7.63 -5.39 5.82
CA ILE A 231 -8.08 -5.21 4.44
C ILE A 231 -7.81 -3.79 4.01
N MET A 232 -7.09 -3.61 2.91
CA MET A 232 -6.79 -2.31 2.33
C MET A 232 -7.32 -2.21 0.90
N TYR A 233 -7.46 -0.98 0.38
CA TYR A 233 -7.86 -0.68 -1.00
C TYR A 233 -9.25 -1.19 -1.39
N CYS A 234 -10.26 -0.87 -0.58
CA CYS A 234 -11.67 -1.20 -0.85
C CYS A 234 -12.35 -0.10 -1.65
N TYR A 235 -13.09 -0.47 -2.69
CA TYR A 235 -13.96 0.48 -3.37
C TYR A 235 -15.32 0.52 -2.68
N PRO A 236 -15.87 1.72 -2.36
CA PRO A 236 -17.09 1.84 -1.58
C PRO A 236 -18.28 1.11 -2.24
N GLU A 237 -18.45 1.25 -3.56
CA GLU A 237 -19.54 0.59 -4.30
C GLU A 237 -19.43 -0.94 -4.37
N GLU A 238 -18.29 -1.49 -4.01
CA GLU A 238 -18.06 -2.94 -4.05
C GLU A 238 -18.18 -3.62 -2.68
N ILE A 239 -18.38 -2.85 -1.60
CA ILE A 239 -18.66 -3.39 -0.27
C ILE A 239 -20.03 -4.08 -0.28
N TYR A 240 -20.12 -5.27 0.32
CA TYR A 240 -21.31 -6.13 0.30
C TYR A 240 -21.52 -6.84 1.64
N GLU A 241 -22.77 -7.29 1.90
CA GLU A 241 -23.16 -7.81 3.22
C GLU A 241 -22.35 -9.01 3.70
N ASP A 242 -22.07 -10.00 2.82
CA ASP A 242 -21.29 -11.17 3.23
C ASP A 242 -19.87 -10.80 3.67
N LEU A 243 -19.28 -9.69 3.15
CA LEU A 243 -18.01 -9.17 3.60
C LEU A 243 -18.14 -8.60 5.01
N ILE A 244 -19.15 -7.76 5.25
CA ILE A 244 -19.41 -7.18 6.56
C ILE A 244 -19.67 -8.28 7.60
N ASP A 245 -20.50 -9.27 7.26
CA ASP A 245 -20.77 -10.42 8.11
C ASP A 245 -19.49 -11.23 8.42
N SER A 246 -18.61 -11.37 7.41
CA SER A 246 -17.33 -12.06 7.58
C SER A 246 -16.40 -11.29 8.53
N MET A 247 -16.34 -9.97 8.43
CA MET A 247 -15.56 -9.14 9.35
C MET A 247 -16.06 -9.29 10.80
N ILE A 248 -17.38 -9.32 11.00
CA ILE A 248 -17.98 -9.45 12.34
C ILE A 248 -17.71 -10.83 12.97
N ARG A 249 -17.81 -11.92 12.18
CA ARG A 249 -17.70 -13.29 12.73
C ARG A 249 -16.26 -13.77 12.89
N ASN A 250 -15.30 -13.17 12.20
CA ASN A 250 -13.90 -13.60 12.22
C ASN A 250 -13.06 -12.72 13.13
N GLU A 251 -12.75 -13.21 14.32
CA GLU A 251 -12.08 -12.46 15.41
C GLU A 251 -10.69 -11.90 15.02
N LYS A 252 -10.03 -12.49 14.02
CA LYS A 252 -8.71 -12.02 13.54
C LYS A 252 -8.82 -10.90 12.51
N VAL A 253 -9.99 -10.69 11.92
CA VAL A 253 -10.19 -9.60 10.96
C VAL A 253 -10.30 -8.29 11.71
N CYS A 254 -9.37 -7.38 11.43
CA CYS A 254 -9.42 -6.05 12.02
C CYS A 254 -10.71 -5.34 11.61
N HIS A 255 -11.40 -4.73 12.57
CA HIS A 255 -12.48 -3.80 12.28
C HIS A 255 -11.90 -2.50 11.71
N TYR A 256 -11.32 -2.62 10.53
CA TYR A 256 -10.62 -1.58 9.78
C TYR A 256 -10.87 -1.76 8.29
N LEU A 257 -11.25 -0.69 7.61
CA LEU A 257 -11.37 -0.66 6.14
C LEU A 257 -10.73 0.60 5.59
N ASP A 258 -9.82 0.44 4.64
CA ASP A 258 -9.32 1.53 3.81
C ASP A 258 -10.22 1.65 2.57
N ILE A 259 -10.94 2.78 2.48
CA ILE A 259 -11.97 3.05 1.47
C ILE A 259 -11.64 4.37 0.76
N PRO A 260 -10.74 4.39 -0.24
CA PRO A 260 -10.38 5.60 -0.97
C PRO A 260 -11.57 6.14 -1.77
N ILE A 261 -12.28 7.14 -1.23
CA ILE A 261 -13.45 7.75 -1.91
C ILE A 261 -13.04 8.77 -2.96
N GLN A 262 -11.87 9.38 -2.82
CA GLN A 262 -11.23 10.39 -3.68
C GLN A 262 -11.89 11.77 -3.61
N HIS A 263 -13.20 11.88 -3.56
CA HIS A 263 -13.99 13.10 -3.39
C HIS A 263 -15.41 12.76 -2.92
N SER A 264 -16.20 13.74 -2.45
CA SER A 264 -17.58 13.57 -2.02
C SER A 264 -18.62 14.24 -2.93
N ASN A 265 -18.22 15.22 -3.76
CA ASN A 265 -19.13 15.93 -4.66
C ASN A 265 -19.45 15.10 -5.90
N ASP A 266 -20.73 14.99 -6.27
CA ASP A 266 -21.23 14.17 -7.40
C ASP A 266 -20.62 14.55 -8.75
N THR A 267 -20.39 15.85 -8.97
CA THR A 267 -19.76 16.33 -10.22
C THR A 267 -18.33 15.84 -10.32
N MET A 268 -17.58 15.94 -9.24
CA MET A 268 -16.20 15.48 -9.18
C MET A 268 -16.10 13.96 -9.28
N LEU A 269 -16.92 13.22 -8.53
CA LEU A 269 -16.97 11.75 -8.60
C LEU A 269 -17.24 11.26 -10.03
N LYS A 270 -18.22 11.88 -10.71
CA LYS A 270 -18.52 11.55 -12.10
C LYS A 270 -17.35 11.89 -13.06
N ARG A 271 -16.70 13.04 -12.88
CA ARG A 271 -15.53 13.43 -13.69
C ARG A 271 -14.34 12.54 -13.45
N MET A 272 -14.15 12.07 -12.21
CA MET A 272 -13.13 11.09 -11.81
C MET A 272 -13.44 9.67 -12.35
N GLY A 273 -14.62 9.43 -12.90
CA GLY A 273 -15.06 8.10 -13.36
C GLY A 273 -15.44 7.17 -12.21
N ARG A 274 -15.76 7.73 -11.03
CA ARG A 274 -16.29 6.99 -9.87
C ARG A 274 -17.75 6.68 -10.09
N LYS A 275 -18.22 5.58 -9.52
CA LYS A 275 -19.61 5.10 -9.67
C LYS A 275 -20.48 5.37 -8.46
N THR A 276 -19.91 5.89 -7.39
CA THR A 276 -20.62 6.31 -6.18
C THR A 276 -21.10 7.75 -6.30
N SER A 277 -22.21 8.06 -5.67
CA SER A 277 -22.70 9.42 -5.40
C SER A 277 -22.40 9.83 -3.97
N HIS A 278 -22.60 11.12 -3.64
CA HIS A 278 -22.55 11.62 -2.27
C HIS A 278 -23.44 10.80 -1.32
N ASP A 279 -24.70 10.60 -1.70
CA ASP A 279 -25.66 9.85 -0.89
C ASP A 279 -25.27 8.38 -0.72
N ASP A 280 -24.63 7.75 -1.74
CA ASP A 280 -24.10 6.40 -1.62
C ASP A 280 -22.97 6.32 -0.61
N LEU A 281 -22.06 7.31 -0.60
CA LEU A 281 -20.97 7.37 0.37
C LEU A 281 -21.49 7.52 1.79
N VAL A 282 -22.41 8.46 2.03
CA VAL A 282 -23.06 8.63 3.35
C VAL A 282 -23.71 7.33 3.80
N ARG A 283 -24.48 6.70 2.92
CA ARG A 283 -25.18 5.44 3.22
C ARG A 283 -24.23 4.31 3.58
N ILE A 284 -23.15 4.12 2.80
CA ILE A 284 -22.16 3.04 3.02
C ILE A 284 -21.43 3.26 4.32
N ILE A 285 -20.94 4.47 4.60
CA ILE A 285 -20.19 4.81 5.82
C ILE A 285 -21.10 4.61 7.06
N THR A 286 -22.32 5.13 7.01
CA THR A 286 -23.30 4.97 8.09
C THR A 286 -23.62 3.50 8.34
N HIS A 287 -23.89 2.74 7.28
CA HIS A 287 -24.18 1.31 7.37
C HIS A 287 -23.02 0.51 8.00
N LEU A 288 -21.79 0.78 7.59
CA LEU A 288 -20.60 0.13 8.18
C LEU A 288 -20.52 0.39 9.68
N ARG A 289 -20.71 1.63 10.13
CA ARG A 289 -20.70 1.99 11.57
C ARG A 289 -21.86 1.40 12.36
N GLU A 290 -23.04 1.29 11.77
CA GLU A 290 -24.18 0.60 12.40
C GLU A 290 -23.91 -0.89 12.59
N ARG A 291 -23.27 -1.55 11.59
CA ARG A 291 -22.99 -2.98 11.63
C ARG A 291 -21.77 -3.34 12.47
N ILE A 292 -20.76 -2.48 12.48
CA ILE A 292 -19.48 -2.66 13.20
C ILE A 292 -19.19 -1.36 13.97
N PRO A 293 -19.74 -1.20 15.20
CA PRO A 293 -19.67 0.08 15.93
C PRO A 293 -18.26 0.56 16.30
N ASP A 294 -17.27 -0.32 16.33
CA ASP A 294 -15.86 -0.03 16.59
C ASP A 294 -15.00 -0.02 15.32
N ILE A 295 -15.63 0.07 14.13
CA ILE A 295 -14.89 0.10 12.86
C ILE A 295 -14.06 1.38 12.75
N THR A 296 -12.84 1.21 12.32
CA THR A 296 -11.96 2.30 11.87
C THR A 296 -12.06 2.44 10.36
N LEU A 297 -12.48 3.59 9.92
CA LEU A 297 -12.60 3.92 8.49
C LEU A 297 -11.47 4.85 8.06
N ARG A 298 -10.64 4.34 7.16
CA ARG A 298 -9.61 5.11 6.48
C ARG A 298 -10.09 5.52 5.09
N THR A 299 -9.74 6.73 4.68
CA THR A 299 -10.03 7.20 3.32
C THR A 299 -8.85 7.96 2.72
N THR A 300 -8.93 8.16 1.41
CA THR A 300 -7.98 8.97 0.64
C THR A 300 -8.76 9.93 -0.24
N LEU A 301 -8.30 11.18 -0.29
CA LEU A 301 -8.89 12.26 -1.08
C LEU A 301 -7.88 12.81 -2.09
N ILE A 302 -8.38 13.37 -3.19
CA ILE A 302 -7.62 14.11 -4.19
C ILE A 302 -8.15 15.54 -4.22
N CYS A 303 -7.30 16.50 -3.85
CA CYS A 303 -7.61 17.93 -3.87
C CYS A 303 -7.13 18.56 -5.18
N GLY A 304 -7.91 19.49 -5.71
CA GLY A 304 -7.58 20.22 -6.93
C GLY A 304 -7.71 19.38 -8.20
N PHE A 305 -8.66 18.43 -8.22
CA PHE A 305 -9.01 17.73 -9.46
C PHE A 305 -9.59 18.71 -10.50
N PRO A 306 -9.30 18.56 -11.81
CA PRO A 306 -9.80 19.47 -12.84
C PRO A 306 -11.30 19.76 -12.73
N GLY A 307 -11.65 21.05 -12.65
CA GLY A 307 -13.01 21.53 -12.47
C GLY A 307 -13.49 21.64 -11.03
N GLU A 308 -12.66 21.32 -10.04
CA GLU A 308 -12.94 21.64 -8.64
C GLU A 308 -12.91 23.16 -8.43
N THR A 309 -13.91 23.68 -7.71
CA THR A 309 -14.04 25.10 -7.36
C THR A 309 -14.00 25.27 -5.86
N GLN A 310 -13.89 26.52 -5.38
CA GLN A 310 -13.91 26.81 -3.96
C GLN A 310 -15.18 26.27 -3.27
N GLU A 311 -16.34 26.42 -3.92
CA GLU A 311 -17.61 25.94 -3.39
C GLU A 311 -17.64 24.39 -3.29
N ILE A 312 -17.06 23.70 -4.27
CA ILE A 312 -16.96 22.23 -4.26
C ILE A 312 -15.99 21.78 -3.17
N HIS A 313 -14.89 22.49 -2.95
CA HIS A 313 -13.96 22.24 -1.86
C HIS A 313 -14.65 22.43 -0.49
N GLU A 314 -15.42 23.49 -0.31
CA GLU A 314 -16.17 23.73 0.92
C GLU A 314 -17.21 22.62 1.19
N GLU A 315 -17.86 22.09 0.17
CA GLU A 315 -18.73 20.92 0.29
C GLU A 315 -17.95 19.66 0.72
N LEU A 316 -16.72 19.46 0.22
CA LEU A 316 -15.84 18.38 0.64
C LEU A 316 -15.43 18.53 2.12
N MET A 317 -15.08 19.73 2.56
CA MET A 317 -14.75 20.04 3.96
C MET A 317 -15.94 19.74 4.88
N GLN A 318 -17.17 20.11 4.48
CA GLN A 318 -18.36 19.80 5.25
C GLN A 318 -18.58 18.27 5.34
N PHE A 319 -18.38 17.54 4.23
CA PHE A 319 -18.51 16.09 4.22
C PHE A 319 -17.49 15.41 5.15
N ILE A 320 -16.24 15.87 5.19
CA ILE A 320 -15.22 15.35 6.11
C ILE A 320 -15.66 15.57 7.56
N ASN A 321 -16.11 16.77 7.88
CA ASN A 321 -16.62 17.11 9.21
C ASN A 321 -17.82 16.25 9.62
N ASP A 322 -18.77 15.98 8.70
CA ASP A 322 -19.95 15.19 8.98
C ASP A 322 -19.68 13.70 9.08
N MET A 323 -18.70 13.21 8.30
CA MET A 323 -18.36 11.78 8.27
C MET A 323 -17.28 11.39 9.27
N GLU A 324 -16.47 12.32 9.75
CA GLU A 324 -15.46 12.08 10.79
C GLU A 324 -14.65 10.78 10.56
N PHE A 325 -13.86 10.74 9.49
CA PHE A 325 -13.02 9.58 9.22
C PHE A 325 -11.97 9.38 10.32
N ASP A 326 -11.71 8.12 10.69
CA ASP A 326 -10.71 7.78 11.70
C ASP A 326 -9.28 7.95 11.18
N ARG A 327 -9.08 7.77 9.88
CA ARG A 327 -7.82 8.00 9.18
C ARG A 327 -8.13 8.59 7.80
N LEU A 328 -7.39 9.63 7.44
CA LEU A 328 -7.56 10.30 6.14
C LEU A 328 -6.20 10.77 5.62
N GLY A 329 -5.94 10.48 4.36
CA GLY A 329 -4.82 11.07 3.62
C GLY A 329 -5.35 11.90 2.45
N ALA A 330 -4.81 13.10 2.25
CA ALA A 330 -5.12 13.95 1.12
C ALA A 330 -3.90 14.15 0.23
N PHE A 331 -4.11 14.10 -1.09
CA PHE A 331 -3.09 14.32 -2.10
C PHE A 331 -3.55 15.40 -3.06
N THR A 332 -2.63 16.19 -3.57
CA THR A 332 -2.90 17.09 -4.70
C THR A 332 -3.08 16.26 -5.97
N TYR A 333 -3.99 16.68 -6.84
CA TYR A 333 -4.13 16.05 -8.15
C TYR A 333 -2.85 16.19 -8.97
N SER A 334 -2.28 15.06 -9.41
CA SER A 334 -1.13 14.98 -10.30
C SER A 334 -1.60 14.59 -11.72
N PRO A 335 -1.37 15.43 -12.74
CA PRO A 335 -1.76 15.13 -14.13
C PRO A 335 -0.84 14.06 -14.71
N GLU A 336 -1.32 12.81 -14.74
CA GLU A 336 -0.57 11.69 -15.28
C GLU A 336 -0.73 11.57 -16.80
N GLU A 337 0.38 11.63 -17.53
CA GLU A 337 0.42 11.47 -18.98
C GLU A 337 -0.32 10.21 -19.44
N GLY A 338 -1.14 10.33 -20.48
CA GLY A 338 -1.93 9.22 -21.03
C GLY A 338 -3.22 8.91 -20.25
N THR A 339 -3.50 9.63 -19.17
CA THR A 339 -4.80 9.55 -18.48
C THR A 339 -5.79 10.57 -19.04
N PRO A 340 -7.11 10.28 -19.05
CA PRO A 340 -8.11 11.23 -19.52
C PRO A 340 -8.08 12.58 -18.80
N ALA A 341 -7.92 12.58 -17.47
CA ALA A 341 -7.96 13.79 -16.66
C ALA A 341 -6.80 14.76 -16.94
N ALA A 342 -5.65 14.25 -17.39
CA ALA A 342 -4.52 15.10 -17.78
C ALA A 342 -4.83 16.01 -18.97
N SER A 343 -5.85 15.66 -19.78
CA SER A 343 -6.29 16.44 -20.95
C SER A 343 -7.45 17.37 -20.68
N PHE A 344 -7.97 17.44 -19.45
CA PHE A 344 -9.04 18.36 -19.09
C PHE A 344 -8.53 19.80 -19.09
N GLU A 345 -9.29 20.73 -19.66
CA GLU A 345 -8.85 22.12 -19.84
C GLU A 345 -8.90 22.95 -18.54
N ASP A 346 -9.77 22.59 -17.61
CA ASP A 346 -10.06 23.28 -16.36
C ASP A 346 -9.18 22.80 -15.21
N GLN A 347 -7.85 22.75 -15.44
CA GLN A 347 -6.85 22.42 -14.42
C GLN A 347 -6.84 23.47 -13.31
N VAL A 348 -6.71 23.01 -12.06
CA VAL A 348 -6.57 23.88 -10.88
C VAL A 348 -5.11 24.31 -10.74
N ASP A 349 -4.88 25.53 -10.27
CA ASP A 349 -3.56 26.06 -9.98
C ASP A 349 -2.84 25.24 -8.89
N GLU A 350 -1.53 25.01 -9.04
CA GLU A 350 -0.76 24.12 -8.14
C GLU A 350 -0.69 24.64 -6.69
N GLU A 351 -0.64 25.97 -6.49
CA GLU A 351 -0.64 26.54 -5.13
C GLU A 351 -2.01 26.35 -4.49
N LEU A 352 -3.09 26.55 -5.24
CA LEU A 352 -4.46 26.33 -4.73
C LEU A 352 -4.72 24.86 -4.36
N LYS A 353 -4.17 23.90 -5.12
CA LYS A 353 -4.23 22.46 -4.75
C LYS A 353 -3.60 22.20 -3.39
N LYS A 354 -2.42 22.81 -3.15
CA LYS A 354 -1.69 22.67 -1.88
C LYS A 354 -2.44 23.30 -0.72
N ASP A 355 -3.02 24.49 -0.95
CA ASP A 355 -3.84 25.16 0.06
C ASP A 355 -5.04 24.29 0.45
N TRP A 356 -5.77 23.75 -0.52
CA TRP A 356 -6.89 22.85 -0.26
C TRP A 356 -6.48 21.52 0.40
N GLN A 357 -5.33 20.98 0.04
CA GLN A 357 -4.78 19.81 0.74
C GLN A 357 -4.47 20.13 2.20
N ALA A 358 -3.89 21.30 2.47
CA ALA A 358 -3.59 21.75 3.83
C ALA A 358 -4.87 21.93 4.65
N ASP A 359 -5.91 22.57 4.09
CA ASP A 359 -7.21 22.75 4.74
C ASP A 359 -7.81 21.38 5.16
N VAL A 360 -7.78 20.38 4.25
CA VAL A 360 -8.27 19.04 4.53
C VAL A 360 -7.49 18.37 5.65
N MET A 361 -6.16 18.50 5.66
CA MET A 361 -5.31 17.87 6.67
C MET A 361 -5.45 18.55 8.04
N GLU A 362 -5.61 19.87 8.08
CA GLU A 362 -5.87 20.61 9.32
C GLU A 362 -7.22 20.21 9.94
N LEU A 363 -8.29 20.13 9.15
CA LEU A 363 -9.59 19.63 9.64
C LEU A 363 -9.48 18.18 10.14
N GLN A 364 -8.78 17.31 9.42
CA GLN A 364 -8.61 15.92 9.82
C GLN A 364 -7.83 15.79 11.13
N GLU A 365 -6.87 16.65 11.40
CA GLU A 365 -6.13 16.69 12.66
C GLU A 365 -7.06 16.96 13.84
N GLU A 366 -7.99 17.93 13.69
CA GLU A 366 -9.01 18.20 14.70
C GLU A 366 -9.93 16.99 14.94
N VAL A 367 -10.45 16.40 13.84
CA VAL A 367 -11.34 15.23 13.89
C VAL A 367 -10.68 14.05 14.59
N ILE A 368 -9.44 13.71 14.22
CA ILE A 368 -8.77 12.54 14.79
C ILE A 368 -8.37 12.78 16.26
N PHE A 369 -8.00 14.00 16.62
CA PHE A 369 -7.71 14.34 18.02
C PHE A 369 -8.94 14.08 18.90
N ASP A 370 -10.11 14.55 18.52
CA ASP A 370 -11.35 14.34 19.26
C ASP A 370 -11.68 12.84 19.38
N LYS A 371 -11.58 12.09 18.30
CA LYS A 371 -11.80 10.63 18.30
C LYS A 371 -10.77 9.87 19.14
N ASN A 372 -9.53 10.30 19.16
CA ASN A 372 -8.50 9.70 20.00
C ASN A 372 -8.72 10.03 21.49
N GLU A 373 -9.23 11.21 21.83
CA GLU A 373 -9.64 11.54 23.21
C GLU A 373 -10.77 10.63 23.72
N GLU A 374 -11.72 10.22 22.83
CA GLU A 374 -12.78 9.26 23.16
C GLU A 374 -12.25 7.84 23.42
N MET A 375 -11.03 7.53 22.98
CA MET A 375 -10.39 6.24 23.23
C MET A 375 -9.85 6.10 24.65
N LYS A 376 -9.75 7.19 25.45
CA LYS A 376 -9.24 7.13 26.82
C LYS A 376 -10.00 6.13 27.70
N GLY A 377 -9.24 5.28 28.36
CA GLY A 377 -9.77 4.23 29.22
C GLY A 377 -10.07 2.91 28.51
N ARG A 378 -10.07 2.86 27.18
CA ARG A 378 -10.22 1.61 26.43
C ARG A 378 -8.95 0.76 26.52
N GLU A 379 -9.13 -0.55 26.48
CA GLU A 379 -8.05 -1.53 26.45
C GLU A 379 -7.93 -2.10 25.03
N LEU A 380 -6.74 -1.99 24.46
CA LEU A 380 -6.45 -2.42 23.10
C LEU A 380 -5.27 -3.40 23.07
N TYR A 381 -5.28 -4.34 22.12
CA TYR A 381 -4.08 -5.06 21.77
C TYR A 381 -3.20 -4.18 20.89
N VAL A 382 -1.90 -4.23 21.14
CA VAL A 382 -0.89 -3.43 20.44
C VAL A 382 0.24 -4.33 19.98
N PHE A 383 0.60 -4.23 18.70
CA PHE A 383 1.85 -4.72 18.18
C PHE A 383 2.95 -3.72 18.46
N ILE A 384 4.04 -4.17 19.08
CA ILE A 384 5.23 -3.35 19.30
C ILE A 384 6.02 -3.27 17.99
N GLU A 385 6.22 -2.05 17.49
CA GLU A 385 7.00 -1.77 16.28
C GLU A 385 8.47 -1.48 16.59
N GLY A 386 8.76 -0.87 17.74
CA GLY A 386 10.11 -0.54 18.17
C GLY A 386 10.16 0.18 19.50
N GLN A 387 11.38 0.49 19.90
CA GLN A 387 11.67 1.33 21.06
C GLN A 387 11.99 2.74 20.60
N VAL A 388 11.52 3.73 21.34
CA VAL A 388 11.89 5.14 21.12
C VAL A 388 13.33 5.34 21.62
N GLU A 389 14.19 5.92 20.80
CA GLU A 389 15.58 6.20 21.18
C GLU A 389 15.61 7.13 22.43
N ASP A 390 16.50 6.81 23.37
CA ASP A 390 16.75 7.57 24.61
C ASP A 390 15.58 7.65 25.62
N ASP A 391 14.48 6.89 25.43
CA ASP A 391 13.34 6.85 26.35
C ASP A 391 12.96 5.41 26.76
N ASN A 392 12.36 5.24 27.94
CA ASN A 392 11.71 3.99 28.35
C ASN A 392 10.30 3.87 27.71
N ALA A 393 10.21 4.22 26.44
CA ALA A 393 8.96 4.23 25.68
C ALA A 393 9.08 3.32 24.45
N TYR A 394 7.96 2.70 24.13
CA TYR A 394 7.82 1.89 22.92
C TYR A 394 6.78 2.51 22.01
N VAL A 395 6.96 2.33 20.72
CA VAL A 395 5.99 2.67 19.68
C VAL A 395 5.32 1.39 19.20
N GLY A 396 4.00 1.42 19.05
CA GLY A 396 3.24 0.28 18.59
C GLY A 396 2.03 0.69 17.75
N ARG A 397 1.36 -0.31 17.17
CA ARG A 397 0.12 -0.14 16.39
C ARG A 397 -1.02 -0.92 16.99
N THR A 398 -2.21 -0.37 16.85
CA THR A 398 -3.47 -1.06 17.20
C THR A 398 -4.13 -1.65 15.94
N TYR A 399 -5.26 -2.34 16.09
CA TYR A 399 -6.07 -2.76 14.95
C TYR A 399 -6.54 -1.58 14.08
N ARG A 400 -6.52 -0.36 14.63
CA ARG A 400 -6.96 0.88 13.97
C ARG A 400 -5.91 1.46 13.00
N ASP A 401 -4.69 0.90 12.98
CA ASP A 401 -3.56 1.53 12.32
C ASP A 401 -2.86 0.56 11.38
N ALA A 402 -2.85 0.88 10.09
CA ALA A 402 -2.02 0.19 9.10
C ALA A 402 -0.56 0.66 9.22
N PRO A 403 0.44 -0.23 9.02
CA PRO A 403 1.84 0.14 9.12
C PRO A 403 2.21 1.23 8.09
N ASP A 404 3.05 2.15 8.52
CA ASP A 404 3.70 3.21 7.73
C ASP A 404 2.75 4.27 7.12
N VAL A 405 1.43 4.17 7.37
CA VAL A 405 0.44 5.11 6.78
C VAL A 405 -0.53 5.72 7.78
N ASP A 406 -0.70 5.13 8.97
CA ASP A 406 -1.61 5.61 10.00
C ASP A 406 -0.85 6.01 11.28
N GLY A 407 -1.58 6.25 12.38
CA GLY A 407 -1.01 6.67 13.66
C GLY A 407 -0.39 5.52 14.46
N TYR A 408 0.18 5.88 15.59
CA TYR A 408 0.82 4.99 16.53
C TYR A 408 0.20 5.08 17.92
N ILE A 409 0.61 4.19 18.80
CA ILE A 409 0.43 4.31 20.24
C ILE A 409 1.79 4.28 20.94
N PHE A 410 2.04 5.28 21.77
CA PHE A 410 3.25 5.36 22.60
C PHE A 410 2.98 4.74 23.96
N ILE A 411 3.86 3.85 24.40
CA ILE A 411 3.71 3.05 25.62
C ILE A 411 4.90 3.31 26.52
N ASN A 412 4.66 3.90 27.69
CA ASN A 412 5.67 4.05 28.74
C ASN A 412 5.66 2.80 29.63
N THR A 413 6.79 2.11 29.73
CA THR A 413 6.93 0.91 30.55
C THR A 413 8.37 0.64 30.90
N ASP A 414 8.58 0.05 32.09
CA ASP A 414 9.89 -0.49 32.50
C ASP A 414 10.09 -1.95 32.05
N GLU A 415 9.10 -2.57 31.41
CA GLU A 415 9.21 -3.91 30.84
C GLU A 415 10.05 -3.88 29.54
N THR A 416 10.85 -4.91 29.32
CA THR A 416 11.58 -5.07 28.07
C THR A 416 10.69 -5.75 27.06
N LEU A 417 10.35 -5.03 25.98
CA LEU A 417 9.54 -5.52 24.87
C LEU A 417 10.40 -5.66 23.60
N MET A 418 9.99 -6.55 22.71
CA MET A 418 10.61 -6.74 21.42
C MET A 418 9.64 -6.38 20.29
N THR A 419 10.18 -5.93 19.16
CA THR A 419 9.41 -5.74 17.94
C THR A 419 8.62 -7.02 17.61
N GLY A 420 7.33 -6.88 17.34
CA GLY A 420 6.41 -8.00 17.10
C GLY A 420 5.80 -8.61 18.35
N ASP A 421 6.13 -8.13 19.55
CA ASP A 421 5.36 -8.51 20.75
C ASP A 421 3.94 -7.93 20.68
N ILE A 422 3.00 -8.67 21.27
CA ILE A 422 1.61 -8.25 21.38
C ILE A 422 1.31 -8.04 22.84
N VAL A 423 0.99 -6.82 23.22
CA VAL A 423 0.67 -6.44 24.58
C VAL A 423 -0.73 -5.84 24.67
N LYS A 424 -1.36 -5.98 25.83
CA LYS A 424 -2.63 -5.31 26.09
C LYS A 424 -2.36 -3.99 26.77
N VAL A 425 -2.87 -2.91 26.21
CA VAL A 425 -2.58 -1.53 26.62
C VAL A 425 -3.88 -0.81 26.91
N LYS A 426 -3.91 -0.08 28.03
CA LYS A 426 -4.98 0.86 28.35
C LYS A 426 -4.59 2.24 27.84
N VAL A 427 -5.43 2.82 26.99
CA VAL A 427 -5.26 4.18 26.48
C VAL A 427 -5.42 5.18 27.63
N THR A 428 -4.43 6.03 27.82
CA THR A 428 -4.39 7.06 28.86
C THR A 428 -4.49 8.48 28.32
N GLY A 429 -4.18 8.68 27.04
CA GLY A 429 -4.20 9.98 26.39
C GLY A 429 -4.14 9.91 24.87
N ALA A 430 -4.16 11.09 24.28
CA ALA A 430 -3.95 11.32 22.85
C ALA A 430 -2.95 12.44 22.65
N TYR A 431 -2.22 12.40 21.54
CA TYR A 431 -1.31 13.46 21.11
C TYR A 431 -1.35 13.52 19.57
N GLU A 432 -1.92 14.60 19.05
CA GLU A 432 -2.12 14.77 17.59
C GLU A 432 -2.82 13.53 16.97
N TYR A 433 -2.19 12.85 16.05
CA TYR A 433 -2.72 11.63 15.40
C TYR A 433 -2.57 10.36 16.24
N ASP A 434 -1.81 10.41 17.33
CA ASP A 434 -1.33 9.24 18.07
C ASP A 434 -2.05 9.04 19.40
N LEU A 435 -1.96 7.83 19.93
CA LEU A 435 -2.43 7.46 21.25
C LEU A 435 -1.28 7.38 22.25
N ILE A 436 -1.59 7.54 23.51
CA ILE A 436 -0.69 7.27 24.63
C ILE A 436 -1.34 6.21 25.51
N GLY A 437 -0.56 5.23 25.98
CA GLY A 437 -1.08 4.16 26.80
C GLY A 437 -0.08 3.56 27.77
N GLU A 438 -0.62 2.70 28.66
CA GLU A 438 0.13 1.94 29.66
C GLU A 438 -0.25 0.46 29.56
N ILE A 439 0.70 -0.44 29.80
CA ILE A 439 0.45 -1.89 29.79
C ILE A 439 -0.57 -2.24 30.87
N CYS A 440 -1.58 -3.04 30.50
CA CYS A 440 -2.54 -3.60 31.45
C CYS A 440 -1.83 -4.61 32.35
N GLN A 441 -1.99 -4.45 33.68
CA GLN A 441 -1.45 -5.39 34.68
C GLN A 441 -2.23 -6.71 34.68
#